data_4cac19c90679eed8c4afa957f4d64875
#
_entry.id   4cac19c90679eed8c4afa957f4d64875
#
_cell.length_a   1.000
_cell.length_b   1.000
_cell.length_c   1.000
_cell.angle_alpha   90.00
_cell.angle_beta   90.00
_cell.angle_gamma   90.00
#
_symmetry.space_group_name_H-M   'P 1'
#
loop_
_entity.id
_entity.type
_entity.pdbx_description
1 polymer ?
#
loop_
_entity_poly.entity_id
_entity_poly.type
_entity_poly.pdbx_seq_one_letter_code
_entity_poly.pdbx_strand_id
1 'polypeptide(L)'
;MRFVVDTLASDMPEEIIKGCALALQEERDVSLILCGREQQISNILSQYNIDHDRLEIIDAADVITNEDSPTAAVKTKTESSLVKAYEALKRDDVDGMISSGSTGAVLTGAVLKMGRIRGVHRPALAPLLPTVDGGQVCLIDCGANVDCKPEYLVDFALMGISYMKSVFNIAEPRVGLVCVGVEDHKGNELTKEVFARLKALPINFCGNMEARDALSGNCLLYTSPSPRDV
;
A
#
# COMPACT_ATOMS: atom_id res chain seq x y z
N MET A 1 2.54 18.62 5.17
CA MET A 1 1.85 17.45 4.60
C MET A 1 0.65 17.11 5.47
N ARG A 2 -0.49 16.73 4.86
CA ARG A 2 -1.72 16.41 5.59
C ARG A 2 -2.16 14.97 5.30
N PHE A 3 -2.26 14.16 6.35
CA PHE A 3 -2.65 12.75 6.23
C PHE A 3 -3.97 12.48 6.93
N VAL A 4 -4.78 11.60 6.35
CA VAL A 4 -5.95 11.05 7.03
C VAL A 4 -5.61 9.67 7.61
N VAL A 5 -6.03 9.43 8.85
CA VAL A 5 -5.75 8.19 9.58
C VAL A 5 -7.06 7.51 9.96
N ASP A 6 -7.21 6.27 9.52
CA ASP A 6 -8.25 5.36 9.98
C ASP A 6 -7.85 4.80 11.35
N THR A 7 -8.49 5.28 12.42
CA THR A 7 -8.08 4.96 13.78
C THR A 7 -8.78 3.76 14.40
N LEU A 8 -9.91 3.27 13.83
CA LEU A 8 -10.68 2.16 14.42
C LEU A 8 -10.32 0.79 13.85
N ALA A 9 -9.88 0.72 12.60
CA ALA A 9 -9.64 -0.55 11.92
C ALA A 9 -8.28 -1.17 12.31
N SER A 10 -8.08 -1.38 13.60
CA SER A 10 -6.87 -1.96 14.19
C SER A 10 -7.26 -2.82 15.39
N ASP A 11 -6.43 -3.81 15.73
CA ASP A 11 -6.56 -4.57 16.98
C ASP A 11 -6.23 -3.70 18.21
N MET A 12 -5.54 -2.58 18.00
CA MET A 12 -5.11 -1.65 19.06
C MET A 12 -5.41 -0.18 18.67
N PRO A 13 -6.68 0.24 18.59
CA PRO A 13 -7.07 1.59 18.15
C PRO A 13 -6.46 2.70 18.99
N GLU A 14 -6.31 2.49 20.29
CA GLU A 14 -5.74 3.48 21.21
C GLU A 14 -4.27 3.76 20.89
N GLU A 15 -3.50 2.73 20.51
CA GLU A 15 -2.09 2.89 20.16
C GLU A 15 -1.93 3.67 18.85
N ILE A 16 -2.86 3.51 17.90
CA ILE A 16 -2.88 4.34 16.69
C ILE A 16 -3.06 5.82 17.05
N ILE A 17 -4.01 6.14 17.92
CA ILE A 17 -4.27 7.52 18.36
C ILE A 17 -3.05 8.09 19.11
N LYS A 18 -2.42 7.31 19.99
CA LYS A 18 -1.17 7.71 20.68
C LYS A 18 -0.03 7.96 19.69
N GLY A 19 0.14 7.08 18.70
CA GLY A 19 1.11 7.28 17.62
C GLY A 19 0.86 8.57 16.84
N CYS A 20 -0.39 8.91 16.56
CA CYS A 20 -0.77 10.18 15.93
C CYS A 20 -0.39 11.39 16.81
N ALA A 21 -0.59 11.30 18.13
CA ALA A 21 -0.17 12.35 19.06
C ALA A 21 1.35 12.57 19.04
N LEU A 22 2.13 11.48 19.07
CA LEU A 22 3.59 11.55 19.00
C LEU A 22 4.05 12.15 17.65
N ALA A 23 3.45 11.74 16.53
CA ALA A 23 3.77 12.30 15.22
C ALA A 23 3.51 13.81 15.16
N LEU A 24 2.41 14.30 15.75
CA LEU A 24 2.13 15.74 15.84
C LEU A 24 3.11 16.51 16.75
N GLN A 25 3.72 15.84 17.73
CA GLN A 25 4.73 16.45 18.60
C GLN A 25 6.11 16.51 17.91
N GLU A 26 6.48 15.45 17.20
CA GLU A 26 7.82 15.30 16.60
C GLU A 26 7.93 16.02 15.25
N GLU A 27 6.86 15.93 14.42
CA GLU A 27 6.86 16.42 13.04
C GLU A 27 6.05 17.72 12.90
N ARG A 28 6.74 18.85 12.79
CA ARG A 28 6.09 20.18 12.74
C ARG A 28 5.31 20.45 11.46
N ASP A 29 5.71 19.82 10.36
CA ASP A 29 5.13 20.03 9.02
C ASP A 29 4.01 19.03 8.69
N VAL A 30 3.60 18.22 9.67
CA VAL A 30 2.52 17.24 9.53
C VAL A 30 1.25 17.74 10.20
N SER A 31 0.13 17.60 9.51
CA SER A 31 -1.22 17.74 10.06
C SER A 31 -2.02 16.46 9.80
N LEU A 32 -2.95 16.15 10.70
CA LEU A 32 -3.68 14.90 10.68
C LEU A 32 -5.20 15.11 10.69
N ILE A 33 -5.90 14.25 9.96
CA ILE A 33 -7.35 14.06 10.05
C ILE A 33 -7.55 12.67 10.64
N LEU A 34 -8.10 12.57 11.84
CA LEU A 34 -8.37 11.29 12.51
C LEU A 34 -9.82 10.86 12.30
N CYS A 35 -10.03 9.74 11.62
CA CYS A 35 -11.35 9.17 11.42
C CYS A 35 -11.59 8.07 12.46
N GLY A 36 -12.54 8.32 13.40
CA GLY A 36 -12.82 7.39 14.48
C GLY A 36 -13.79 7.99 15.50
N ARG A 37 -13.96 7.34 16.65
CA ARG A 37 -14.87 7.83 17.69
C ARG A 37 -14.30 9.08 18.33
N GLU A 38 -14.94 10.23 18.08
CA GLU A 38 -14.49 11.55 18.51
C GLU A 38 -14.19 11.60 20.01
N GLN A 39 -15.08 11.07 20.84
CA GLN A 39 -14.89 11.06 22.30
C GLN A 39 -13.65 10.27 22.74
N GLN A 40 -13.38 9.12 22.10
CA GLN A 40 -12.21 8.29 22.40
C GLN A 40 -10.94 9.01 21.98
N ILE A 41 -10.91 9.56 20.76
CA ILE A 41 -9.78 10.33 20.23
C ILE A 41 -9.47 11.51 21.15
N SER A 42 -10.48 12.33 21.49
CA SER A 42 -10.32 13.52 22.32
C SER A 42 -9.80 13.18 23.73
N ASN A 43 -10.33 12.10 24.35
CA ASN A 43 -9.88 11.66 25.66
C ASN A 43 -8.41 11.23 25.68
N ILE A 44 -7.95 10.54 24.65
CA ILE A 44 -6.54 10.12 24.56
C ILE A 44 -5.65 11.33 24.28
N LEU A 45 -6.00 12.15 23.29
CA LEU A 45 -5.20 13.29 22.88
C LEU A 45 -5.08 14.38 23.97
N SER A 46 -6.06 14.48 24.88
CA SER A 46 -6.00 15.42 26.02
C SER A 46 -4.82 15.17 26.96
N GLN A 47 -4.18 14.00 26.89
CA GLN A 47 -3.01 13.63 27.69
C GLN A 47 -1.69 14.09 27.04
N TYR A 48 -1.75 14.62 25.81
CA TYR A 48 -0.60 15.01 25.02
C TYR A 48 -0.61 16.54 24.76
N ASN A 49 0.56 17.14 24.79
CA ASN A 49 0.73 18.53 24.40
C ASN A 49 0.90 18.61 22.88
N ILE A 50 -0.20 18.74 22.15
CA ILE A 50 -0.24 18.82 20.70
C ILE A 50 -0.82 20.16 20.24
N ASP A 51 -0.46 20.54 19.02
CA ASP A 51 -1.03 21.71 18.35
C ASP A 51 -2.37 21.32 17.69
N HIS A 52 -3.47 21.78 18.27
CA HIS A 52 -4.82 21.47 17.82
C HIS A 52 -5.18 22.10 16.45
N ASP A 53 -4.45 23.13 16.00
CA ASP A 53 -4.68 23.71 14.67
C ASP A 53 -4.23 22.79 13.54
N ARG A 54 -3.40 21.78 13.86
CA ARG A 54 -2.95 20.74 12.93
C ARG A 54 -3.74 19.44 12.99
N LEU A 55 -4.83 19.43 13.75
CA LEU A 55 -5.67 18.26 13.96
C LEU A 55 -7.12 18.53 13.56
N GLU A 56 -7.67 17.63 12.76
CA GLU A 56 -9.12 17.53 12.49
C GLU A 56 -9.59 16.15 12.94
N ILE A 57 -10.78 16.05 13.51
CA ILE A 57 -11.42 14.80 13.87
C ILE A 57 -12.70 14.65 13.05
N ILE A 58 -12.85 13.51 12.40
CA ILE A 58 -14.07 13.09 11.71
C ILE A 58 -14.67 11.94 12.49
N ASP A 59 -15.82 12.18 13.11
CA ASP A 59 -16.51 11.15 13.89
C ASP A 59 -16.95 9.99 12.99
N ALA A 60 -16.66 8.77 13.44
CA ALA A 60 -17.01 7.54 12.77
C ALA A 60 -17.48 6.51 13.79
N ALA A 61 -18.76 6.12 13.69
CA ALA A 61 -19.39 5.24 14.66
C ALA A 61 -19.11 3.74 14.41
N ASP A 62 -18.73 3.35 13.17
CA ASP A 62 -18.62 1.97 12.73
C ASP A 62 -17.19 1.63 12.29
N VAL A 63 -16.89 0.34 12.20
CA VAL A 63 -15.60 -0.20 11.79
C VAL A 63 -15.78 -1.36 10.81
N ILE A 64 -14.88 -1.45 9.84
CA ILE A 64 -14.74 -2.63 8.97
C ILE A 64 -13.65 -3.52 9.56
N THR A 65 -14.03 -4.74 9.94
CA THR A 65 -13.14 -5.71 10.57
C THR A 65 -12.59 -6.72 9.55
N ASN A 66 -11.68 -7.58 9.99
CA ASN A 66 -11.15 -8.68 9.16
C ASN A 66 -12.19 -9.77 8.86
N GLU A 67 -13.28 -9.85 9.66
CA GLU A 67 -14.37 -10.81 9.48
C GLU A 67 -15.40 -10.34 8.44
N ASP A 68 -15.39 -9.06 8.11
CA ASP A 68 -16.33 -8.50 7.14
C ASP A 68 -15.94 -8.88 5.70
N SER A 69 -16.95 -9.12 4.86
CA SER A 69 -16.72 -9.19 3.41
C SER A 69 -16.33 -7.82 2.87
N PRO A 70 -15.10 -7.63 2.36
CA PRO A 70 -14.58 -6.30 2.00
C PRO A 70 -15.50 -5.49 1.10
N THR A 71 -15.99 -6.13 0.01
CA THR A 71 -16.83 -5.45 -0.98
C THR A 71 -18.21 -5.07 -0.44
N ALA A 72 -18.81 -5.90 0.39
CA ALA A 72 -20.08 -5.61 1.02
C ALA A 72 -19.91 -4.52 2.08
N ALA A 73 -18.92 -4.65 2.96
CA ALA A 73 -18.65 -3.73 4.05
C ALA A 73 -18.35 -2.30 3.56
N VAL A 74 -17.48 -2.12 2.58
CA VAL A 74 -17.15 -0.80 2.00
C VAL A 74 -18.39 -0.12 1.38
N LYS A 75 -19.36 -0.89 0.89
CA LYS A 75 -20.60 -0.35 0.32
C LYS A 75 -21.65 -0.02 1.36
N THR A 76 -21.77 -0.81 2.42
CA THR A 76 -22.88 -0.73 3.39
C THR A 76 -22.52 0.01 4.67
N LYS A 77 -21.27 -0.10 5.16
CA LYS A 77 -20.79 0.57 6.38
C LYS A 77 -20.26 1.98 6.06
N THR A 78 -21.15 2.85 5.58
CA THR A 78 -20.78 4.22 5.15
C THR A 78 -20.25 5.09 6.28
N GLU A 79 -20.65 4.79 7.52
CA GLU A 79 -20.19 5.50 8.72
C GLU A 79 -18.93 4.88 9.35
N SER A 80 -18.28 3.91 8.67
CA SER A 80 -17.03 3.34 9.15
C SER A 80 -15.85 4.31 8.98
N SER A 81 -14.89 4.19 9.91
CA SER A 81 -13.67 5.02 9.90
C SER A 81 -12.91 4.93 8.58
N LEU A 82 -12.81 3.74 7.99
CA LEU A 82 -12.17 3.53 6.70
C LEU A 82 -12.90 4.27 5.56
N VAL A 83 -14.24 4.20 5.50
CA VAL A 83 -15.01 4.89 4.44
C VAL A 83 -14.92 6.40 4.62
N LYS A 84 -15.03 6.92 5.84
CA LYS A 84 -14.81 8.33 6.16
C LYS A 84 -13.39 8.79 5.77
N ALA A 85 -12.38 7.95 6.01
CA ALA A 85 -11.00 8.25 5.61
C ALA A 85 -10.86 8.36 4.08
N TYR A 86 -11.51 7.49 3.30
CA TYR A 86 -11.54 7.63 1.83
C TYR A 86 -12.28 8.89 1.37
N GLU A 87 -13.32 9.31 2.04
CA GLU A 87 -14.03 10.56 1.72
C GLU A 87 -13.16 11.78 2.02
N ALA A 88 -12.43 11.75 3.13
CA ALA A 88 -11.45 12.80 3.44
C ALA A 88 -10.28 12.82 2.45
N LEU A 89 -9.78 11.64 2.03
CA LEU A 89 -8.67 11.52 1.05
C LEU A 89 -8.99 12.17 -0.32
N LYS A 90 -10.27 12.37 -0.66
CA LYS A 90 -10.66 13.07 -1.89
C LYS A 90 -10.48 14.58 -1.85
N ARG A 91 -10.21 15.14 -0.69
CA ARG A 91 -9.97 16.58 -0.55
C ARG A 91 -8.63 16.95 -1.19
N ASP A 92 -8.58 18.09 -1.84
CA ASP A 92 -7.37 18.57 -2.54
C ASP A 92 -6.21 18.90 -1.58
N ASP A 93 -6.50 19.04 -0.29
CA ASP A 93 -5.55 19.39 0.77
C ASP A 93 -5.02 18.17 1.54
N VAL A 94 -5.33 16.93 1.11
CA VAL A 94 -4.90 15.69 1.75
C VAL A 94 -3.90 14.93 0.86
N ASP A 95 -2.71 14.71 1.41
CA ASP A 95 -1.60 14.09 0.68
C ASP A 95 -1.63 12.55 0.70
N GLY A 96 -2.28 11.93 1.71
CA GLY A 96 -2.31 10.48 1.82
C GLY A 96 -3.19 9.96 2.95
N MET A 97 -3.40 8.63 2.95
CA MET A 97 -4.18 7.91 3.95
C MET A 97 -3.34 6.82 4.62
N ILE A 98 -3.52 6.66 5.92
CA ILE A 98 -2.91 5.61 6.74
C ILE A 98 -4.03 4.76 7.35
N SER A 99 -3.95 3.45 7.18
CA SER A 99 -4.84 2.49 7.84
C SER A 99 -4.06 1.22 8.18
N SER A 100 -4.31 0.68 9.36
CA SER A 100 -3.81 -0.63 9.82
C SER A 100 -4.91 -1.70 9.80
N GLY A 101 -6.01 -1.43 9.11
CA GLY A 101 -7.14 -2.33 9.00
C GLY A 101 -6.98 -3.44 7.96
N SER A 102 -8.08 -4.12 7.67
CA SER A 102 -8.13 -5.20 6.69
C SER A 102 -7.60 -4.77 5.32
N THR A 103 -6.52 -5.40 4.88
CA THR A 103 -5.92 -5.16 3.55
C THR A 103 -6.94 -5.27 2.42
N GLY A 104 -7.84 -6.29 2.48
CA GLY A 104 -8.90 -6.46 1.50
C GLY A 104 -9.90 -5.30 1.49
N ALA A 105 -10.24 -4.77 2.66
CA ALA A 105 -11.13 -3.60 2.77
C ALA A 105 -10.45 -2.33 2.25
N VAL A 106 -9.17 -2.12 2.58
CA VAL A 106 -8.39 -0.98 2.07
C VAL A 106 -8.29 -1.02 0.54
N LEU A 107 -7.90 -2.16 -0.05
CA LEU A 107 -7.83 -2.30 -1.51
C LEU A 107 -9.18 -2.11 -2.19
N THR A 108 -10.22 -2.71 -1.63
CA THR A 108 -11.59 -2.56 -2.15
C THR A 108 -12.05 -1.10 -2.06
N GLY A 109 -11.77 -0.43 -0.94
CA GLY A 109 -12.04 0.98 -0.74
C GLY A 109 -11.32 1.85 -1.77
N ALA A 110 -10.04 1.60 -2.02
CA ALA A 110 -9.28 2.30 -3.04
C ALA A 110 -9.94 2.19 -4.42
N VAL A 111 -10.35 0.98 -4.83
CA VAL A 111 -11.01 0.78 -6.14
C VAL A 111 -12.39 1.43 -6.20
N LEU A 112 -13.21 1.29 -5.15
CA LEU A 112 -14.60 1.74 -5.17
C LEU A 112 -14.76 3.23 -4.89
N LYS A 113 -13.89 3.81 -4.07
CA LYS A 113 -13.98 5.21 -3.63
C LYS A 113 -13.07 6.15 -4.42
N MET A 114 -11.83 5.72 -4.73
CA MET A 114 -10.86 6.52 -5.48
C MET A 114 -10.84 6.20 -6.97
N GLY A 115 -11.15 4.96 -7.32
CA GLY A 115 -11.05 4.46 -8.70
C GLY A 115 -9.66 3.94 -9.04
N ARG A 116 -9.50 3.49 -10.29
CA ARG A 116 -8.22 2.98 -10.81
C ARG A 116 -7.59 3.98 -11.76
N ILE A 117 -6.28 4.02 -11.78
CA ILE A 117 -5.53 4.74 -12.82
C ILE A 117 -5.89 4.15 -14.19
N ARG A 118 -6.13 5.02 -15.17
CA ARG A 118 -6.49 4.58 -16.52
C ARG A 118 -5.37 3.74 -17.12
N GLY A 119 -5.73 2.56 -17.62
CA GLY A 119 -4.79 1.59 -18.18
C GLY A 119 -4.27 0.55 -17.17
N VAL A 120 -4.48 0.73 -15.86
CA VAL A 120 -4.12 -0.25 -14.85
C VAL A 120 -5.28 -1.21 -14.59
N HIS A 121 -5.03 -2.52 -14.74
CA HIS A 121 -6.07 -3.55 -14.59
C HIS A 121 -6.44 -3.81 -13.12
N ARG A 122 -5.44 -3.84 -12.23
CA ARG A 122 -5.62 -4.19 -10.81
C ARG A 122 -4.74 -3.32 -9.92
N PRO A 123 -5.21 -2.93 -8.72
CA PRO A 123 -4.34 -2.38 -7.69
C PRO A 123 -3.41 -3.47 -7.15
N ALA A 124 -2.28 -3.09 -6.60
CA ALA A 124 -1.29 -3.97 -6.00
C ALA A 124 -0.81 -3.43 -4.66
N LEU A 125 -0.34 -4.32 -3.80
CA LEU A 125 0.43 -3.97 -2.62
C LEU A 125 1.91 -3.92 -2.98
N ALA A 126 2.57 -2.83 -2.61
CA ALA A 126 3.96 -2.57 -2.98
C ALA A 126 4.80 -2.18 -1.75
N PRO A 127 5.04 -3.09 -0.79
CA PRO A 127 5.89 -2.79 0.33
C PRO A 127 7.33 -2.55 -0.11
N LEU A 128 8.00 -1.68 0.63
CA LEU A 128 9.43 -1.47 0.57
C LEU A 128 10.10 -2.35 1.62
N LEU A 129 11.01 -3.18 1.20
CA LEU A 129 11.77 -4.07 2.08
C LEU A 129 13.23 -3.61 2.15
N PRO A 130 13.87 -3.66 3.33
CA PRO A 130 15.29 -3.33 3.45
C PRO A 130 16.15 -4.39 2.78
N THR A 131 17.22 -3.98 2.14
CA THR A 131 18.22 -4.86 1.55
C THR A 131 19.45 -5.01 2.45
N VAL A 132 20.22 -6.08 2.30
CA VAL A 132 21.39 -6.36 3.14
C VAL A 132 22.52 -5.34 2.99
N ASP A 133 22.54 -4.60 1.88
CA ASP A 133 23.47 -3.51 1.61
C ASP A 133 23.01 -2.13 2.13
N GLY A 134 21.90 -2.09 2.89
CA GLY A 134 21.32 -0.88 3.46
C GLY A 134 20.45 -0.07 2.51
N GLY A 135 20.13 -0.61 1.34
CA GLY A 135 19.19 -0.04 0.38
C GLY A 135 17.74 -0.47 0.64
N GLN A 136 16.92 -0.33 -0.39
CA GLN A 136 15.51 -0.74 -0.38
C GLN A 136 15.13 -1.41 -1.69
N VAL A 137 14.19 -2.36 -1.60
CA VAL A 137 13.57 -3.01 -2.75
C VAL A 137 12.05 -2.94 -2.63
N CYS A 138 11.39 -2.68 -3.74
CA CYS A 138 9.93 -2.71 -3.83
C CYS A 138 9.48 -4.10 -4.29
N LEU A 139 8.70 -4.80 -3.49
CA LEU A 139 8.03 -6.05 -3.86
C LEU A 139 6.59 -5.75 -4.28
N ILE A 140 6.19 -6.14 -5.51
CA ILE A 140 4.86 -5.88 -6.06
C ILE A 140 4.38 -7.05 -6.94
N ASP A 141 3.27 -7.70 -6.75
CA ASP A 141 2.26 -7.54 -5.71
C ASP A 141 2.59 -8.43 -4.49
N CYS A 142 2.29 -7.95 -3.31
CA CYS A 142 2.50 -8.70 -2.07
C CYS A 142 1.16 -9.15 -1.44
N GLY A 143 0.33 -9.83 -2.21
CA GLY A 143 -0.87 -10.51 -1.71
C GLY A 143 -2.22 -9.81 -1.92
N ALA A 144 -2.27 -8.73 -2.70
CA ALA A 144 -3.53 -8.11 -3.10
C ALA A 144 -4.31 -8.96 -4.12
N ASN A 145 -3.60 -9.68 -4.95
CA ASN A 145 -4.17 -10.49 -6.03
C ASN A 145 -3.73 -11.94 -5.88
N VAL A 146 -4.69 -12.84 -5.60
CA VAL A 146 -4.42 -14.29 -5.45
C VAL A 146 -4.17 -14.93 -6.82
N ASP A 147 -5.01 -14.59 -7.80
CA ASP A 147 -4.91 -15.08 -9.17
C ASP A 147 -4.53 -13.92 -10.10
N CYS A 148 -3.37 -14.03 -10.72
CA CYS A 148 -2.85 -13.03 -11.64
C CYS A 148 -2.94 -13.51 -13.10
N LYS A 149 -3.21 -12.57 -13.99
CA LYS A 149 -3.03 -12.74 -15.43
C LYS A 149 -1.70 -12.09 -15.85
N PRO A 150 -1.12 -12.50 -17.00
CA PRO A 150 0.15 -11.93 -17.46
C PRO A 150 0.16 -10.41 -17.55
N GLU A 151 -0.94 -9.81 -18.01
CA GLU A 151 -1.07 -8.36 -18.10
C GLU A 151 -1.01 -7.65 -16.75
N TYR A 152 -1.47 -8.28 -15.65
CA TYR A 152 -1.42 -7.68 -14.31
C TYR A 152 0.01 -7.55 -13.81
N LEU A 153 0.83 -8.61 -14.01
CA LEU A 153 2.23 -8.62 -13.60
C LEU A 153 3.06 -7.61 -14.41
N VAL A 154 2.72 -7.41 -15.68
CA VAL A 154 3.32 -6.35 -16.49
C VAL A 154 2.93 -4.97 -15.94
N ASP A 155 1.65 -4.74 -15.63
CA ASP A 155 1.19 -3.49 -15.01
C ASP A 155 1.92 -3.24 -13.68
N PHE A 156 2.08 -4.27 -12.84
CA PHE A 156 2.77 -4.15 -11.56
C PHE A 156 4.23 -3.72 -11.74
N ALA A 157 4.92 -4.31 -12.73
CA ALA A 157 6.28 -3.89 -13.05
C ALA A 157 6.36 -2.41 -13.47
N LEU A 158 5.43 -1.96 -14.32
CA LEU A 158 5.38 -0.56 -14.77
C LEU A 158 5.01 0.40 -13.64
N MET A 159 4.06 0.02 -12.77
CA MET A 159 3.70 0.79 -11.58
C MET A 159 4.88 0.92 -10.62
N GLY A 160 5.57 -0.18 -10.34
CA GLY A 160 6.75 -0.19 -9.49
C GLY A 160 7.88 0.67 -10.05
N ILE A 161 8.14 0.60 -11.37
CA ILE A 161 9.12 1.49 -12.03
C ILE A 161 8.74 2.96 -11.82
N SER A 162 7.47 3.31 -12.03
CA SER A 162 7.00 4.68 -11.85
C SER A 162 7.16 5.14 -10.40
N TYR A 163 6.84 4.27 -9.44
CA TYR A 163 7.00 4.53 -8.01
C TYR A 163 8.46 4.77 -7.63
N MET A 164 9.37 3.85 -8.01
CA MET A 164 10.80 3.98 -7.72
C MET A 164 11.43 5.22 -8.36
N LYS A 165 10.98 5.60 -9.57
CA LYS A 165 11.40 6.84 -10.21
C LYS A 165 10.94 8.09 -9.46
N SER A 166 9.67 8.14 -9.10
CA SER A 166 9.04 9.35 -8.54
C SER A 166 9.40 9.57 -7.08
N VAL A 167 9.49 8.49 -6.28
CA VAL A 167 9.70 8.59 -4.83
C VAL A 167 11.19 8.54 -4.48
N PHE A 168 11.96 7.68 -5.16
CA PHE A 168 13.38 7.46 -4.84
C PHE A 168 14.34 8.09 -5.84
N ASN A 169 13.85 8.79 -6.88
CA ASN A 169 14.64 9.41 -7.93
C ASN A 169 15.59 8.44 -8.65
N ILE A 170 15.21 7.16 -8.75
CA ILE A 170 16.00 6.14 -9.45
C ILE A 170 15.64 6.19 -10.93
N ALA A 171 16.54 6.67 -11.77
CA ALA A 171 16.28 6.91 -13.20
C ALA A 171 15.92 5.63 -13.96
N GLU A 172 16.60 4.52 -13.69
CA GLU A 172 16.44 3.22 -14.37
C GLU A 172 16.35 2.08 -13.34
N PRO A 173 15.19 1.90 -12.66
CA PRO A 173 15.02 0.83 -11.70
C PRO A 173 15.21 -0.54 -12.36
N ARG A 174 15.99 -1.41 -11.73
CA ARG A 174 16.17 -2.80 -12.17
C ARG A 174 14.94 -3.61 -11.75
N VAL A 175 14.36 -4.36 -12.69
CA VAL A 175 13.13 -5.14 -12.51
C VAL A 175 13.45 -6.62 -12.59
N GLY A 176 13.10 -7.39 -11.56
CA GLY A 176 13.16 -8.84 -11.55
C GLY A 176 11.78 -9.48 -11.50
N LEU A 177 11.63 -10.66 -12.08
CA LEU A 177 10.43 -11.50 -11.95
C LEU A 177 10.71 -12.60 -10.92
N VAL A 178 9.97 -12.60 -9.81
CA VAL A 178 10.09 -13.67 -8.80
C VAL A 178 9.65 -15.01 -9.41
N CYS A 179 10.52 -16.00 -9.33
CA CYS A 179 10.33 -17.30 -9.93
C CYS A 179 11.02 -18.39 -9.08
N VAL A 180 10.71 -19.65 -9.34
CA VAL A 180 11.31 -20.82 -8.66
C VAL A 180 12.78 -21.08 -9.05
N GLY A 181 13.36 -20.31 -9.96
CA GLY A 181 14.75 -20.40 -10.41
C GLY A 181 15.10 -19.26 -11.34
N VAL A 182 16.39 -19.00 -11.50
CA VAL A 182 16.93 -17.83 -12.23
C VAL A 182 16.99 -17.98 -13.75
N GLU A 183 16.91 -19.22 -14.26
CA GLU A 183 17.05 -19.48 -15.70
C GLU A 183 15.81 -19.00 -16.47
N ASP A 184 16.00 -18.48 -17.67
CA ASP A 184 14.94 -17.89 -18.53
C ASP A 184 13.74 -18.84 -18.78
N HIS A 185 13.98 -20.16 -18.78
CA HIS A 185 12.96 -21.17 -19.05
C HIS A 185 12.22 -21.68 -17.79
N LYS A 186 12.60 -21.25 -16.59
CA LYS A 186 11.98 -21.67 -15.33
C LYS A 186 10.62 -21.02 -15.12
N GLY A 187 9.86 -21.65 -14.23
CA GLY A 187 8.54 -21.21 -13.82
C GLY A 187 7.39 -21.93 -14.53
N ASN A 188 6.17 -21.55 -14.16
CA ASN A 188 4.93 -22.03 -14.76
C ASN A 188 4.60 -21.28 -16.07
N GLU A 189 3.47 -21.60 -16.70
CA GLU A 189 3.06 -20.94 -17.95
C GLU A 189 2.90 -19.44 -17.79
N LEU A 190 2.32 -18.99 -16.64
CA LEU A 190 2.14 -17.57 -16.33
C LEU A 190 3.48 -16.83 -16.30
N THR A 191 4.45 -17.32 -15.52
CA THR A 191 5.75 -16.65 -15.37
C THR A 191 6.56 -16.65 -16.66
N LYS A 192 6.49 -17.70 -17.47
CA LYS A 192 7.15 -17.75 -18.79
C LYS A 192 6.58 -16.72 -19.77
N GLU A 193 5.25 -16.55 -19.77
CA GLU A 193 4.61 -15.54 -20.61
C GLU A 193 4.95 -14.13 -20.13
N VAL A 194 4.92 -13.88 -18.81
CA VAL A 194 5.30 -12.58 -18.23
C VAL A 194 6.78 -12.27 -18.53
N PHE A 195 7.67 -13.23 -18.38
CA PHE A 195 9.09 -13.09 -18.73
C PHE A 195 9.27 -12.59 -20.17
N ALA A 196 8.61 -13.25 -21.13
CA ALA A 196 8.70 -12.86 -22.54
C ALA A 196 8.18 -11.43 -22.77
N ARG A 197 7.07 -11.06 -22.13
CA ARG A 197 6.49 -9.73 -22.24
C ARG A 197 7.39 -8.66 -21.63
N LEU A 198 7.93 -8.87 -20.41
CA LEU A 198 8.84 -7.93 -19.74
C LEU A 198 10.14 -7.75 -20.52
N LYS A 199 10.68 -8.83 -21.07
CA LYS A 199 11.90 -8.81 -21.91
C LYS A 199 11.73 -8.00 -23.19
N ALA A 200 10.50 -7.91 -23.72
CA ALA A 200 10.19 -7.13 -24.93
C ALA A 200 9.97 -5.64 -24.66
N LEU A 201 9.82 -5.23 -23.40
CA LEU A 201 9.62 -3.83 -23.03
C LEU A 201 10.94 -3.05 -22.94
N PRO A 202 10.93 -1.74 -23.20
CA PRO A 202 12.10 -0.87 -23.04
C PRO A 202 12.33 -0.52 -21.56
N ILE A 203 12.57 -1.52 -20.73
CA ILE A 203 12.81 -1.40 -19.29
C ILE A 203 14.08 -2.14 -18.90
N ASN A 204 14.66 -1.83 -17.76
CA ASN A 204 15.84 -2.52 -17.24
C ASN A 204 15.44 -3.85 -16.56
N PHE A 205 15.05 -4.84 -17.37
CA PHE A 205 14.61 -6.15 -16.90
C PHE A 205 15.81 -7.08 -16.66
N CYS A 206 15.97 -7.54 -15.42
CA CYS A 206 17.08 -8.38 -14.99
C CYS A 206 16.84 -9.89 -15.17
N GLY A 207 15.62 -10.29 -15.56
CA GLY A 207 15.27 -11.72 -15.70
C GLY A 207 14.54 -12.29 -14.48
N ASN A 208 14.52 -13.63 -14.41
CA ASN A 208 13.99 -14.36 -13.27
C ASN A 208 14.91 -14.24 -12.05
N MET A 209 14.34 -14.24 -10.86
CA MET A 209 15.04 -14.16 -9.59
C MET A 209 14.34 -15.06 -8.56
N GLU A 210 15.11 -15.70 -7.69
CA GLU A 210 14.52 -16.42 -6.56
C GLU A 210 14.15 -15.45 -5.42
N ALA A 211 13.16 -15.81 -4.61
CA ALA A 211 12.70 -14.99 -3.50
C ALA A 211 13.81 -14.61 -2.52
N ARG A 212 14.77 -15.51 -2.28
CA ARG A 212 15.94 -15.26 -1.42
C ARG A 212 16.84 -14.13 -1.92
N ASP A 213 16.84 -13.88 -3.23
CA ASP A 213 17.68 -12.84 -3.84
C ASP A 213 17.02 -11.45 -3.74
N ALA A 214 15.74 -11.41 -3.34
CA ALA A 214 14.99 -10.16 -3.22
C ALA A 214 15.68 -9.14 -2.30
N LEU A 215 16.25 -9.61 -1.19
CA LEU A 215 16.90 -8.75 -0.21
C LEU A 215 18.39 -8.52 -0.45
N SER A 216 18.95 -9.09 -1.53
CA SER A 216 20.39 -8.96 -1.84
C SER A 216 20.80 -7.58 -2.41
N GLY A 217 19.86 -6.71 -2.75
CA GLY A 217 20.14 -5.43 -3.41
C GLY A 217 20.39 -5.53 -4.91
N ASN A 218 20.35 -6.73 -5.50
CA ASN A 218 20.62 -6.95 -6.93
C ASN A 218 19.53 -6.40 -7.85
N CYS A 219 18.28 -6.27 -7.36
CA CYS A 219 17.18 -5.58 -8.03
C CYS A 219 16.50 -4.61 -7.08
N LEU A 220 15.85 -3.59 -7.64
CA LEU A 220 15.16 -2.57 -6.88
C LEU A 220 13.63 -2.73 -6.91
N LEU A 221 13.14 -3.64 -7.76
CA LEU A 221 11.73 -3.92 -7.97
C LEU A 221 11.55 -5.38 -8.32
N TYR A 222 10.64 -6.06 -7.65
CA TYR A 222 10.24 -7.43 -7.96
C TYR A 222 8.75 -7.49 -8.24
N THR A 223 8.35 -8.22 -9.26
CA THR A 223 6.95 -8.58 -9.49
C THR A 223 6.76 -10.06 -9.20
N SER A 224 5.73 -10.38 -8.41
CA SER A 224 5.45 -11.75 -7.96
C SER A 224 4.05 -12.18 -8.43
N PRO A 225 3.91 -13.41 -8.95
CA PRO A 225 2.60 -13.95 -9.34
C PRO A 225 1.70 -14.29 -8.17
N SER A 226 2.26 -14.58 -6.99
CA SER A 226 1.51 -14.89 -5.77
C SER A 226 2.44 -14.92 -4.55
N PRO A 227 1.97 -14.52 -3.36
CA PRO A 227 2.73 -14.68 -2.11
C PRO A 227 2.96 -16.14 -1.71
N ARG A 228 2.30 -17.10 -2.36
CA ARG A 228 2.50 -18.55 -2.13
C ARG A 228 3.67 -19.12 -2.92
N ASP A 229 4.18 -18.37 -3.87
CA ASP A 229 5.29 -18.78 -4.75
C ASP A 229 6.62 -18.15 -4.32
N VAL A 230 6.60 -17.45 -3.17
CA VAL A 230 7.75 -16.76 -2.56
C VAL A 230 8.20 -17.46 -1.29
#